data_f0fa99ea79d0a4aed9344490f431c1b5
#
_entry.id   f0fa99ea79d0a4aed9344490f431c1b5
#
_cell.length_a   1.000
_cell.length_b   1.000
_cell.length_c   1.000
_cell.angle_alpha   90.00
_cell.angle_beta   90.00
_cell.angle_gamma   90.00
#
_symmetry.space_group_name_H-M   'P 1'
#
loop_
_entity.id
_entity.type
_entity.pdbx_description
1 polymer ?
#
loop_
_entity_poly.entity_id
_entity_poly.type
_entity_poly.pdbx_seq_one_letter_code
_entity_poly.pdbx_strand_id
1 'polypeptide(L)'
;MKKSPDKNSYHHGDLKKALLEASLRILKDEGYKALSLRKAATYAGVSQSAPYRHYEDLESLYADIAEEGFRMLAERQKKLQVKYRTKPLLLFRESGVCYVEFALEFPDLFRIMYGNQIESHSKYKSLVKTEDESFRIIVEIIRDCQLAGVIRTDDVVSSATSAWTMVHGIAVLLAGKQVMFRSVDLKEARRITKELIHYLYIGMKSDETSSKRSY
;
A
#
# COMPACT_ATOMS: atom_id res chain seq x y z
N MET A 1 -30.12 -45.35 -8.74
CA MET A 1 -28.75 -45.01 -8.33
C MET A 1 -28.46 -43.57 -8.74
N LYS A 2 -28.53 -42.61 -7.80
CA LYS A 2 -28.21 -41.19 -8.04
C LYS A 2 -26.69 -41.04 -7.84
N LYS A 3 -25.95 -40.66 -8.89
CA LYS A 3 -24.54 -40.27 -8.79
C LYS A 3 -24.44 -39.03 -7.94
N SER A 4 -23.61 -39.11 -6.87
CA SER A 4 -23.16 -37.95 -6.08
C SER A 4 -22.36 -37.02 -6.99
N PRO A 5 -22.48 -35.69 -6.85
CA PRO A 5 -21.62 -34.75 -7.57
C PRO A 5 -20.18 -34.87 -7.07
N ASP A 6 -19.27 -34.94 -8.03
CA ASP A 6 -17.82 -35.06 -7.86
C ASP A 6 -17.27 -33.88 -7.06
N LYS A 7 -16.95 -34.11 -5.78
CA LYS A 7 -16.19 -33.21 -4.92
C LYS A 7 -14.71 -33.47 -5.13
N ASN A 8 -14.09 -32.98 -6.21
CA ASN A 8 -12.66 -32.72 -6.19
C ASN A 8 -12.14 -32.24 -7.54
N SER A 9 -12.18 -30.95 -7.73
CA SER A 9 -11.28 -30.25 -8.65
C SER A 9 -10.96 -28.89 -8.07
N TYR A 10 -10.44 -28.88 -6.85
CA TYR A 10 -9.82 -27.67 -6.28
C TYR A 10 -8.43 -27.55 -6.92
N HIS A 11 -8.31 -26.74 -7.97
CA HIS A 11 -7.03 -26.43 -8.59
C HIS A 11 -6.13 -25.74 -7.55
N HIS A 12 -4.85 -26.11 -7.47
CA HIS A 12 -3.89 -25.58 -6.48
C HIS A 12 -3.81 -24.05 -6.47
N GLY A 13 -4.06 -23.38 -7.61
CA GLY A 13 -4.14 -21.92 -7.70
C GLY A 13 -5.36 -21.32 -6.98
N ASP A 14 -6.49 -22.02 -6.94
CA ASP A 14 -7.71 -21.55 -6.28
C ASP A 14 -7.58 -21.59 -4.75
N LEU A 15 -6.83 -22.56 -4.18
CA LEU A 15 -6.67 -22.68 -2.73
C LEU A 15 -5.85 -21.53 -2.16
N LYS A 16 -4.71 -21.19 -2.77
CA LYS A 16 -3.86 -20.08 -2.31
C LYS A 16 -4.64 -18.76 -2.34
N LYS A 17 -5.34 -18.52 -3.44
CA LYS A 17 -6.21 -17.36 -3.62
C LYS A 17 -7.35 -17.32 -2.59
N ALA A 18 -8.04 -18.45 -2.39
CA ALA A 18 -9.11 -18.54 -1.40
C ALA A 18 -8.64 -18.27 0.03
N LEU A 19 -7.44 -18.75 0.39
CA LEU A 19 -6.82 -18.47 1.69
C LEU A 19 -6.45 -16.99 1.85
N LEU A 20 -5.92 -16.34 0.80
CA LEU A 20 -5.61 -14.92 0.81
C LEU A 20 -6.89 -14.08 0.95
N GLU A 21 -7.93 -14.37 0.15
CA GLU A 21 -9.22 -13.69 0.24
C GLU A 21 -9.88 -13.86 1.62
N ALA A 22 -9.80 -15.07 2.19
CA ALA A 22 -10.28 -15.36 3.54
C ALA A 22 -9.51 -14.54 4.59
N SER A 23 -8.18 -14.43 4.43
CA SER A 23 -7.33 -13.64 5.32
C SER A 23 -7.66 -12.16 5.28
N LEU A 24 -7.86 -11.59 4.10
CA LEU A 24 -8.27 -10.18 3.95
C LEU A 24 -9.64 -9.91 4.59
N ARG A 25 -10.57 -10.87 4.51
CA ARG A 25 -11.86 -10.76 5.24
C ARG A 25 -11.66 -10.79 6.75
N ILE A 26 -10.81 -11.68 7.27
CA ILE A 26 -10.52 -11.73 8.72
C ILE A 26 -9.90 -10.40 9.18
N LEU A 27 -8.96 -9.83 8.41
CA LEU A 27 -8.37 -8.53 8.73
C LEU A 27 -9.42 -7.44 8.83
N LYS A 28 -10.37 -7.42 7.89
CA LYS A 28 -11.44 -6.44 7.86
C LYS A 28 -12.44 -6.59 9.01
N ASP A 29 -12.83 -7.82 9.31
CA ASP A 29 -13.94 -8.11 10.21
C ASP A 29 -13.50 -8.22 11.68
N GLU A 30 -12.28 -8.74 11.93
CA GLU A 30 -11.80 -9.08 13.28
C GLU A 30 -10.41 -8.53 13.62
N GLY A 31 -9.72 -7.95 12.63
CA GLY A 31 -8.39 -7.39 12.80
C GLY A 31 -7.24 -8.40 12.70
N TYR A 32 -6.02 -7.88 12.59
CA TYR A 32 -4.83 -8.72 12.32
C TYR A 32 -4.50 -9.73 13.43
N LYS A 33 -4.84 -9.42 14.69
CA LYS A 33 -4.60 -10.34 15.84
C LYS A 33 -5.42 -11.61 15.76
N ALA A 34 -6.55 -11.59 15.07
CA ALA A 34 -7.41 -12.75 14.90
C ALA A 34 -6.92 -13.70 13.81
N LEU A 35 -5.96 -13.27 12.96
CA LEU A 35 -5.47 -14.06 11.84
C LEU A 35 -4.61 -15.24 12.31
N SER A 36 -4.89 -16.41 11.76
CA SER A 36 -4.08 -17.62 11.87
C SER A 36 -4.33 -18.51 10.65
N LEU A 37 -3.40 -19.41 10.31
CA LEU A 37 -3.57 -20.36 9.21
C LEU A 37 -4.85 -21.20 9.36
N ARG A 38 -5.15 -21.65 10.60
CA ARG A 38 -6.37 -22.41 10.90
C ARG A 38 -7.62 -21.59 10.66
N LYS A 39 -7.64 -20.33 11.10
CA LYS A 39 -8.79 -19.45 10.91
C LYS A 39 -8.99 -19.13 9.43
N ALA A 40 -7.91 -18.87 8.67
CA ALA A 40 -7.96 -18.69 7.23
C ALA A 40 -8.54 -19.93 6.53
N ALA A 41 -8.15 -21.15 6.95
CA ALA A 41 -8.74 -22.38 6.45
C ALA A 41 -10.26 -22.47 6.70
N THR A 42 -10.70 -22.13 7.93
CA THR A 42 -12.12 -22.11 8.28
C THR A 42 -12.90 -21.12 7.42
N TYR A 43 -12.40 -19.91 7.25
CA TYR A 43 -13.02 -18.86 6.42
C TYR A 43 -13.02 -19.20 4.93
N ALA A 44 -12.01 -19.94 4.45
CA ALA A 44 -11.93 -20.44 3.08
C ALA A 44 -12.77 -21.71 2.83
N GLY A 45 -13.35 -22.30 3.90
CA GLY A 45 -14.15 -23.52 3.80
C GLY A 45 -13.33 -24.77 3.45
N VAL A 46 -12.05 -24.81 3.85
CA VAL A 46 -11.13 -25.93 3.57
C VAL A 46 -10.68 -26.62 4.86
N SER A 47 -10.01 -27.78 4.73
CA SER A 47 -9.48 -28.52 5.89
C SER A 47 -8.41 -27.71 6.61
N GLN A 48 -8.26 -27.93 7.92
CA GLN A 48 -7.27 -27.26 8.77
C GLN A 48 -5.81 -27.53 8.35
N SER A 49 -5.56 -28.59 7.62
CA SER A 49 -4.25 -28.95 7.06
C SER A 49 -3.98 -28.35 5.68
N ALA A 50 -5.00 -27.83 4.99
CA ALA A 50 -4.88 -27.33 3.64
C ALA A 50 -3.90 -26.14 3.49
N PRO A 51 -3.86 -25.15 4.41
CA PRO A 51 -2.94 -24.02 4.31
C PRO A 51 -1.47 -24.43 4.30
N TYR A 52 -1.09 -25.47 5.03
CA TYR A 52 0.30 -25.93 5.16
C TYR A 52 0.89 -26.52 3.87
N ARG A 53 0.08 -26.65 2.81
CA ARG A 53 0.55 -26.96 1.44
C ARG A 53 1.14 -25.74 0.73
N HIS A 54 0.85 -24.52 1.20
CA HIS A 54 1.23 -23.26 0.58
C HIS A 54 2.03 -22.36 1.49
N TYR A 55 1.84 -22.48 2.80
CA TYR A 55 2.42 -21.64 3.84
C TYR A 55 3.11 -22.50 4.89
N GLU A 56 4.40 -22.30 5.05
CA GLU A 56 5.20 -22.97 6.08
C GLU A 56 4.74 -22.53 7.49
N ASP A 57 4.47 -21.23 7.61
CA ASP A 57 4.08 -20.57 8.85
C ASP A 57 3.13 -19.38 8.59
N LEU A 58 2.78 -18.67 9.66
CA LEU A 58 1.93 -17.48 9.57
C LEU A 58 2.66 -16.30 8.91
N GLU A 59 4.00 -16.21 9.05
CA GLU A 59 4.79 -15.16 8.42
C GLU A 59 4.72 -15.24 6.90
N SER A 60 4.80 -16.44 6.31
CA SER A 60 4.66 -16.64 4.87
C SER A 60 3.27 -16.24 4.35
N LEU A 61 2.21 -16.40 5.15
CA LEU A 61 0.89 -15.86 4.83
C LEU A 61 0.87 -14.33 4.94
N TYR A 62 1.52 -13.75 5.96
CA TYR A 62 1.65 -12.29 6.07
C TYR A 62 2.39 -11.70 4.86
N ALA A 63 3.41 -12.37 4.33
CA ALA A 63 4.12 -11.91 3.13
C ALA A 63 3.19 -11.84 1.91
N ASP A 64 2.36 -12.84 1.67
CA ASP A 64 1.37 -12.81 0.58
C ASP A 64 0.30 -11.71 0.80
N ILE A 65 -0.11 -11.49 2.04
CA ILE A 65 -1.06 -10.41 2.38
C ILE A 65 -0.43 -9.05 2.14
N ALA A 66 0.84 -8.86 2.54
CA ALA A 66 1.57 -7.61 2.30
C ALA A 66 1.75 -7.34 0.79
N GLU A 67 2.12 -8.38 0.02
CA GLU A 67 2.23 -8.30 -1.45
C GLU A 67 0.90 -7.84 -2.07
N GLU A 68 -0.22 -8.44 -1.65
CA GLU A 68 -1.56 -8.01 -2.09
C GLU A 68 -1.85 -6.56 -1.74
N GLY A 69 -1.49 -6.12 -0.53
CA GLY A 69 -1.64 -4.74 -0.08
C GLY A 69 -0.87 -3.75 -0.96
N PHE A 70 0.41 -4.05 -1.27
CA PHE A 70 1.21 -3.22 -2.19
C PHE A 70 0.61 -3.20 -3.59
N ARG A 71 0.10 -4.33 -4.09
CA ARG A 71 -0.57 -4.41 -5.38
C ARG A 71 -1.84 -3.56 -5.43
N MET A 72 -2.69 -3.65 -4.41
CA MET A 72 -3.91 -2.82 -4.27
C MET A 72 -3.59 -1.33 -4.25
N LEU A 73 -2.56 -0.92 -3.50
CA LEU A 73 -2.10 0.46 -3.44
C LEU A 73 -1.58 0.93 -4.80
N ALA A 74 -0.71 0.13 -5.44
CA ALA A 74 -0.16 0.43 -6.76
C ALA A 74 -1.25 0.59 -7.83
N GLU A 75 -2.28 -0.25 -7.82
CA GLU A 75 -3.43 -0.12 -8.74
C GLU A 75 -4.20 1.20 -8.55
N ARG A 76 -4.40 1.64 -7.31
CA ARG A 76 -5.03 2.95 -7.02
C ARG A 76 -4.17 4.09 -7.55
N GLN A 77 -2.86 4.03 -7.32
CA GLN A 77 -1.91 5.03 -7.79
C GLN A 77 -1.87 5.11 -9.34
N LYS A 78 -1.82 3.97 -10.01
CA LYS A 78 -1.86 3.90 -11.49
C LYS A 78 -3.14 4.53 -12.07
N LYS A 79 -4.29 4.34 -11.43
CA LYS A 79 -5.54 5.02 -11.84
C LYS A 79 -5.41 6.55 -11.74
N LEU A 80 -4.72 7.06 -10.71
CA LEU A 80 -4.46 8.50 -10.58
C LEU A 80 -3.48 9.00 -11.65
N GLN A 81 -2.42 8.24 -11.98
CA GLN A 81 -1.49 8.58 -13.07
C GLN A 81 -2.24 8.75 -14.40
N VAL A 82 -3.16 7.85 -14.73
CA VAL A 82 -4.00 7.98 -15.93
C VAL A 82 -4.89 9.23 -15.85
N LYS A 83 -5.58 9.43 -14.72
CA LYS A 83 -6.54 10.53 -14.51
C LYS A 83 -5.89 11.91 -14.58
N TYR A 84 -4.68 12.05 -14.04
CA TYR A 84 -3.99 13.33 -13.87
C TYR A 84 -2.73 13.45 -14.75
N ARG A 85 -2.64 12.68 -15.84
CA ARG A 85 -1.46 12.58 -16.72
C ARG A 85 -0.88 13.93 -17.15
N THR A 86 -1.71 14.94 -17.36
CA THR A 86 -1.30 16.29 -17.79
C THR A 86 -1.19 17.30 -16.65
N LYS A 87 -1.34 16.86 -15.39
CA LYS A 87 -1.38 17.72 -14.21
C LYS A 87 -0.46 17.16 -13.11
N PRO A 88 0.88 17.18 -13.29
CA PRO A 88 1.81 16.49 -12.43
C PRO A 88 1.75 16.93 -10.96
N LEU A 89 1.60 18.21 -10.67
CA LEU A 89 1.45 18.71 -9.30
C LEU A 89 0.16 18.20 -8.64
N LEU A 90 -0.94 18.12 -9.41
CA LEU A 90 -2.19 17.58 -8.88
C LEU A 90 -2.08 16.07 -8.67
N LEU A 91 -1.42 15.35 -9.58
CA LEU A 91 -1.11 13.92 -9.42
C LEU A 91 -0.29 13.69 -8.14
N PHE A 92 0.79 14.45 -7.93
CA PHE A 92 1.61 14.37 -6.72
C PHE A 92 0.77 14.53 -5.44
N ARG A 93 -0.09 15.55 -5.39
CA ARG A 93 -0.95 15.83 -4.23
C ARG A 93 -1.99 14.74 -3.99
N GLU A 94 -2.70 14.32 -5.01
CA GLU A 94 -3.76 13.29 -4.89
C GLU A 94 -3.17 11.88 -4.67
N SER A 95 -1.95 11.61 -5.13
CA SER A 95 -1.20 10.40 -4.83
C SER A 95 -0.93 10.25 -3.33
N GLY A 96 -0.44 11.31 -2.68
CA GLY A 96 -0.22 11.28 -1.23
C GLY A 96 -1.53 11.17 -0.43
N VAL A 97 -2.60 11.84 -0.87
CA VAL A 97 -3.93 11.68 -0.26
C VAL A 97 -4.42 10.23 -0.38
N CYS A 98 -4.29 9.63 -1.58
CA CYS A 98 -4.67 8.24 -1.83
C CYS A 98 -3.92 7.26 -0.93
N TYR A 99 -2.64 7.50 -0.67
CA TYR A 99 -1.83 6.68 0.23
C TYR A 99 -2.37 6.69 1.66
N VAL A 100 -2.68 7.88 2.19
CA VAL A 100 -3.24 8.04 3.54
C VAL A 100 -4.65 7.44 3.63
N GLU A 101 -5.49 7.67 2.63
CA GLU A 101 -6.84 7.08 2.56
C GLU A 101 -6.77 5.55 2.55
N PHE A 102 -5.81 4.97 1.83
CA PHE A 102 -5.59 3.52 1.84
C PHE A 102 -5.25 2.99 3.23
N ALA A 103 -4.36 3.67 3.96
CA ALA A 103 -3.99 3.28 5.33
C ALA A 103 -5.20 3.37 6.29
N LEU A 104 -6.06 4.35 6.11
CA LEU A 104 -7.26 4.52 6.95
C LEU A 104 -8.37 3.53 6.60
N GLU A 105 -8.50 3.15 5.33
CA GLU A 105 -9.48 2.17 4.86
C GLU A 105 -9.08 0.74 5.25
N PHE A 106 -7.77 0.43 5.22
CA PHE A 106 -7.21 -0.89 5.48
C PHE A 106 -6.13 -0.87 6.57
N PRO A 107 -6.44 -0.44 7.80
CA PRO A 107 -5.42 -0.19 8.82
C PRO A 107 -4.63 -1.45 9.23
N ASP A 108 -5.28 -2.61 9.31
CA ASP A 108 -4.61 -3.86 9.66
C ASP A 108 -3.81 -4.44 8.49
N LEU A 109 -4.26 -4.27 7.25
CA LEU A 109 -3.49 -4.60 6.06
C LEU A 109 -2.24 -3.69 5.97
N PHE A 110 -2.40 -2.39 6.16
CA PHE A 110 -1.31 -1.42 6.17
C PHE A 110 -0.28 -1.73 7.27
N ARG A 111 -0.74 -2.20 8.43
CA ARG A 111 0.12 -2.67 9.52
C ARG A 111 0.94 -3.90 9.13
N ILE A 112 0.36 -4.85 8.37
CA ILE A 112 1.10 -6.03 7.90
C ILE A 112 2.12 -5.62 6.83
N MET A 113 1.78 -4.69 5.93
CA MET A 113 2.67 -4.19 4.89
C MET A 113 3.94 -3.53 5.44
N TYR A 114 3.87 -2.81 6.55
CA TYR A 114 4.94 -1.95 7.05
C TYR A 114 5.34 -2.21 8.51
N GLY A 115 4.70 -3.16 9.16
CA GLY A 115 4.97 -3.50 10.55
C GLY A 115 6.03 -4.58 10.70
N ASN A 116 6.08 -5.15 11.88
CA ASN A 116 7.06 -6.15 12.28
C ASN A 116 6.51 -7.60 12.25
N GLN A 117 5.41 -7.84 11.51
CA GLN A 117 4.82 -9.17 11.37
C GLN A 117 5.63 -10.08 10.43
N ILE A 118 6.47 -9.48 9.60
CA ILE A 118 7.41 -10.15 8.72
C ILE A 118 8.81 -9.77 9.20
N GLU A 119 9.59 -10.75 9.65
CA GLU A 119 10.92 -10.52 10.21
C GLU A 119 11.88 -9.91 9.18
N SER A 120 11.83 -10.44 7.95
CA SER A 120 12.64 -9.92 6.84
C SER A 120 11.91 -10.09 5.51
N HIS A 121 11.53 -8.99 4.88
CA HIS A 121 10.91 -8.97 3.56
C HIS A 121 11.81 -9.60 2.49
N SER A 122 13.13 -9.53 2.65
CA SER A 122 14.10 -10.09 1.70
C SER A 122 14.00 -11.62 1.53
N LYS A 123 13.37 -12.34 2.48
CA LYS A 123 13.06 -13.77 2.34
C LYS A 123 12.04 -14.03 1.21
N TYR A 124 11.20 -13.06 0.89
CA TYR A 124 10.04 -13.20 0.01
C TYR A 124 10.24 -12.38 -1.28
N LYS A 125 10.89 -12.99 -2.29
CA LYS A 125 11.28 -12.29 -3.54
C LYS A 125 10.11 -11.61 -4.27
N SER A 126 8.92 -12.20 -4.24
CA SER A 126 7.72 -11.63 -4.87
C SER A 126 7.25 -10.38 -4.13
N LEU A 127 7.27 -10.39 -2.80
CA LEU A 127 6.96 -9.24 -1.97
C LEU A 127 7.92 -8.09 -2.27
N VAL A 128 9.25 -8.32 -2.22
CA VAL A 128 10.27 -7.30 -2.52
C VAL A 128 10.04 -6.68 -3.90
N LYS A 129 9.77 -7.51 -4.90
CA LYS A 129 9.48 -7.02 -6.26
C LYS A 129 8.26 -6.09 -6.28
N THR A 130 7.20 -6.46 -5.57
CA THR A 130 5.95 -5.67 -5.53
C THR A 130 6.12 -4.38 -4.73
N GLU A 131 6.93 -4.39 -3.68
CA GLU A 131 7.35 -3.18 -2.94
C GLU A 131 8.11 -2.21 -3.85
N ASP A 132 9.12 -2.72 -4.58
CA ASP A 132 9.91 -1.92 -5.52
C ASP A 132 9.03 -1.32 -6.63
N GLU A 133 8.09 -2.10 -7.17
CA GLU A 133 7.12 -1.62 -8.16
C GLU A 133 6.20 -0.53 -7.60
N SER A 134 5.75 -0.68 -6.35
CA SER A 134 4.93 0.32 -5.66
C SER A 134 5.71 1.62 -5.41
N PHE A 135 6.97 1.53 -4.96
CA PHE A 135 7.82 2.70 -4.74
C PHE A 135 8.20 3.40 -6.05
N ARG A 136 8.40 2.66 -7.13
CA ARG A 136 8.71 3.22 -8.46
C ARG A 136 7.63 4.18 -8.94
N ILE A 137 6.37 3.97 -8.59
CA ILE A 137 5.28 4.87 -8.98
C ILE A 137 5.50 6.29 -8.42
N ILE A 138 5.91 6.43 -7.15
CA ILE A 138 6.19 7.75 -6.59
C ILE A 138 7.43 8.38 -7.22
N VAL A 139 8.46 7.58 -7.56
CA VAL A 139 9.64 8.07 -8.29
C VAL A 139 9.24 8.64 -9.66
N GLU A 140 8.35 7.96 -10.39
CA GLU A 140 7.84 8.45 -11.67
C GLU A 140 7.04 9.75 -11.50
N ILE A 141 6.16 9.84 -10.50
CA ILE A 141 5.39 11.05 -10.20
C ILE A 141 6.31 12.24 -9.89
N ILE A 142 7.37 12.03 -9.10
CA ILE A 142 8.36 13.07 -8.78
C ILE A 142 9.12 13.49 -10.04
N ARG A 143 9.54 12.54 -10.87
CA ARG A 143 10.21 12.83 -12.15
C ARG A 143 9.34 13.67 -13.07
N ASP A 144 8.06 13.34 -13.19
CA ASP A 144 7.11 14.10 -14.01
C ASP A 144 6.94 15.54 -13.48
N CYS A 145 6.96 15.73 -12.16
CA CYS A 145 6.95 17.06 -11.55
C CYS A 145 8.23 17.86 -11.84
N GLN A 146 9.40 17.20 -11.84
CA GLN A 146 10.68 17.81 -12.19
C GLN A 146 10.72 18.21 -13.66
N LEU A 147 10.30 17.30 -14.56
CA LEU A 147 10.24 17.56 -16.00
C LEU A 147 9.26 18.70 -16.36
N ALA A 148 8.20 18.84 -15.60
CA ALA A 148 7.24 19.94 -15.75
C ALA A 148 7.70 21.25 -15.08
N GLY A 149 8.87 21.29 -14.43
CA GLY A 149 9.42 22.45 -13.75
C GLY A 149 8.62 22.90 -12.51
N VAL A 150 7.76 22.03 -11.96
CA VAL A 150 6.95 22.37 -10.77
C VAL A 150 7.68 22.10 -9.45
N ILE A 151 8.68 21.22 -9.46
CA ILE A 151 9.60 21.00 -8.35
C ILE A 151 11.07 21.03 -8.86
N ARG A 152 12.01 21.26 -7.94
CA ARG A 152 13.45 21.34 -8.26
C ARG A 152 13.95 20.03 -8.87
N THR A 153 14.94 20.16 -9.77
CA THR A 153 15.65 19.02 -10.37
C THR A 153 16.77 18.55 -9.43
N ASP A 154 16.38 17.96 -8.30
CA ASP A 154 17.27 17.29 -7.36
C ASP A 154 17.33 15.79 -7.71
N ASP A 155 18.09 14.99 -6.91
CA ASP A 155 18.05 13.53 -7.04
C ASP A 155 16.60 13.02 -6.85
N VAL A 156 16.10 12.38 -7.89
CA VAL A 156 14.69 11.96 -7.98
C VAL A 156 14.33 10.93 -6.90
N VAL A 157 15.29 10.04 -6.56
CA VAL A 157 15.06 8.98 -5.56
C VAL A 157 15.02 9.60 -4.16
N SER A 158 15.92 10.51 -3.84
CA SER A 158 15.93 11.25 -2.58
C SER A 158 14.66 12.09 -2.40
N SER A 159 14.22 12.76 -3.47
CA SER A 159 12.97 13.54 -3.48
C SER A 159 11.74 12.65 -3.25
N ALA A 160 11.69 11.49 -3.92
CA ALA A 160 10.62 10.50 -3.76
C ALA A 160 10.61 9.91 -2.34
N THR A 161 11.80 9.57 -1.81
CA THR A 161 11.96 9.06 -0.44
C THR A 161 11.48 10.07 0.60
N SER A 162 11.83 11.34 0.44
CA SER A 162 11.39 12.42 1.33
C SER A 162 9.86 12.57 1.30
N ALA A 163 9.27 12.56 0.10
CA ALA A 163 7.82 12.64 -0.06
C ALA A 163 7.11 11.43 0.56
N TRP A 164 7.61 10.22 0.30
CA TRP A 164 7.07 9.00 0.86
C TRP A 164 7.17 8.96 2.37
N THR A 165 8.32 9.27 2.95
CA THR A 165 8.56 9.25 4.41
C THR A 165 7.58 10.16 5.14
N MET A 166 7.34 11.37 4.62
CA MET A 166 6.38 12.29 5.22
C MET A 166 4.94 11.76 5.15
N VAL A 167 4.52 11.29 3.98
CA VAL A 167 3.16 10.76 3.79
C VAL A 167 2.96 9.47 4.58
N HIS A 168 3.97 8.62 4.67
CA HIS A 168 3.95 7.41 5.49
C HIS A 168 3.81 7.77 6.98
N GLY A 169 4.58 8.73 7.48
CA GLY A 169 4.46 9.20 8.85
C GLY A 169 3.05 9.68 9.19
N ILE A 170 2.42 10.47 8.32
CA ILE A 170 1.03 10.92 8.46
C ILE A 170 0.08 9.70 8.51
N ALA A 171 0.25 8.75 7.57
CA ALA A 171 -0.60 7.58 7.47
C ALA A 171 -0.53 6.73 8.75
N VAL A 172 0.67 6.48 9.29
CA VAL A 172 0.88 5.73 10.53
C VAL A 172 0.22 6.43 11.72
N LEU A 173 0.40 7.76 11.86
CA LEU A 173 -0.16 8.54 12.97
C LEU A 173 -1.69 8.56 12.94
N LEU A 174 -2.28 8.74 11.76
CA LEU A 174 -3.73 8.77 11.58
C LEU A 174 -4.35 7.38 11.75
N ALA A 175 -3.81 6.35 11.08
CA ALA A 175 -4.31 4.98 11.18
C ALA A 175 -4.14 4.41 12.61
N GLY A 176 -3.05 4.79 13.30
CA GLY A 176 -2.78 4.41 14.69
C GLY A 176 -3.60 5.20 15.71
N LYS A 177 -4.44 6.16 15.30
CA LYS A 177 -5.23 7.04 16.18
C LYS A 177 -4.39 7.63 17.31
N GLN A 178 -3.17 8.09 16.98
CA GLN A 178 -2.26 8.71 17.94
C GLN A 178 -2.90 9.96 18.60
N VAL A 179 -2.38 10.36 19.75
CA VAL A 179 -2.99 11.33 20.68
C VAL A 179 -3.64 12.54 20.00
N MET A 180 -2.98 13.14 19.01
CA MET A 180 -3.46 14.32 18.28
C MET A 180 -4.54 13.98 17.23
N PHE A 181 -4.71 12.70 16.87
CA PHE A 181 -5.55 12.25 15.75
C PHE A 181 -6.67 11.28 16.15
N ARG A 182 -6.98 11.18 17.46
CA ARG A 182 -7.95 10.21 17.99
C ARG A 182 -9.37 10.38 17.43
N SER A 183 -9.74 11.61 17.11
CA SER A 183 -11.10 11.95 16.66
C SER A 183 -11.14 12.46 15.22
N VAL A 184 -10.09 12.20 14.43
CA VAL A 184 -10.01 12.65 13.04
C VAL A 184 -10.86 11.74 12.16
N ASP A 185 -11.86 12.30 11.50
CA ASP A 185 -12.62 11.60 10.45
C ASP A 185 -11.88 11.64 9.10
N LEU A 186 -12.42 10.94 8.12
CA LEU A 186 -11.81 10.84 6.78
C LEU A 186 -11.68 12.21 6.09
N LYS A 187 -12.67 13.10 6.28
CA LYS A 187 -12.66 14.45 5.68
C LYS A 187 -11.54 15.29 6.27
N GLU A 188 -11.40 15.25 7.58
CA GLU A 188 -10.34 15.97 8.30
C GLU A 188 -8.96 15.37 8.02
N ALA A 189 -8.83 14.04 7.98
CA ALA A 189 -7.59 13.37 7.58
C ALA A 189 -7.14 13.82 6.18
N ARG A 190 -8.06 13.92 5.24
CA ARG A 190 -7.80 14.41 3.88
C ARG A 190 -7.34 15.87 3.88
N ARG A 191 -7.96 16.72 4.70
CA ARG A 191 -7.57 18.14 4.85
C ARG A 191 -6.15 18.26 5.39
N ILE A 192 -5.86 17.58 6.50
CA ILE A 192 -4.53 17.55 7.14
C ILE A 192 -3.47 17.05 6.14
N THR A 193 -3.75 15.96 5.45
CA THR A 193 -2.82 15.38 4.47
C THR A 193 -2.50 16.39 3.36
N LYS A 194 -3.51 17.07 2.80
CA LYS A 194 -3.30 18.08 1.74
C LYS A 194 -2.48 19.26 2.22
N GLU A 195 -2.68 19.68 3.45
CA GLU A 195 -1.95 20.79 4.07
C GLU A 195 -0.47 20.42 4.27
N LEU A 196 -0.19 19.25 4.81
CA LEU A 196 1.17 18.76 5.01
C LEU A 196 1.91 18.53 3.67
N ILE A 197 1.23 17.96 2.68
CA ILE A 197 1.79 17.84 1.32
C ILE A 197 2.07 19.23 0.71
N HIS A 198 1.25 20.24 1.03
CA HIS A 198 1.53 21.61 0.59
C HIS A 198 2.81 22.16 1.20
N TYR A 199 3.08 21.96 2.50
CA TYR A 199 4.35 22.35 3.11
C TYR A 199 5.55 21.61 2.49
N LEU A 200 5.41 20.32 2.21
CA LEU A 200 6.44 19.59 1.48
C LEU A 200 6.69 20.20 0.10
N TYR A 201 5.62 20.47 -0.64
CA TYR A 201 5.72 21.10 -1.97
C TYR A 201 6.44 22.45 -1.91
N ILE A 202 6.13 23.33 -0.94
CA ILE A 202 6.83 24.61 -0.77
C ILE A 202 8.34 24.39 -0.62
N GLY A 203 8.76 23.38 0.14
CA GLY A 203 10.17 23.01 0.30
C GLY A 203 10.82 22.41 -0.94
N MET A 204 10.05 21.86 -1.87
CA MET A 204 10.52 21.21 -3.09
C MET A 204 10.31 22.03 -4.36
N LYS A 205 9.50 23.09 -4.34
CA LYS A 205 9.18 23.87 -5.55
C LYS A 205 10.44 24.45 -6.21
N SER A 206 10.39 24.60 -7.54
CA SER A 206 11.41 25.28 -8.28
C SER A 206 11.43 26.77 -7.88
N ASP A 207 12.64 27.32 -7.73
CA ASP A 207 12.80 28.76 -7.59
C ASP A 207 12.52 29.43 -8.94
N GLU A 208 11.72 30.48 -8.97
CA GLU A 208 11.43 31.26 -10.20
C GLU A 208 12.70 31.86 -10.84
N THR A 209 13.80 31.89 -10.08
CA THR A 209 15.10 32.43 -10.50
C THR A 209 16.02 31.44 -11.21
N SER A 210 15.73 30.12 -11.19
CA SER A 210 16.58 29.10 -11.84
C SER A 210 16.52 29.11 -13.37
N SER A 211 15.49 29.69 -13.97
CA SER A 211 15.33 29.76 -15.44
C SER A 211 16.25 30.78 -16.11
N LYS A 212 17.06 31.55 -15.39
CA LYS A 212 17.93 32.62 -15.94
C LYS A 212 19.43 32.38 -15.74
N ARG A 213 19.85 31.18 -15.33
CA ARG A 213 21.29 30.84 -15.26
C ARG A 213 21.63 29.80 -16.34
N SER A 214 21.46 30.20 -17.61
CA SER A 214 22.20 29.61 -18.73
C SER A 214 23.42 30.49 -18.95
N TYR A 215 24.57 30.00 -18.54
CA TYR A 215 25.86 30.48 -19.04
C TYR A 215 26.42 29.42 -19.98
#